data_9760220fde355da8c547d4fe2f776f47
#
_entry.id   9760220fde355da8c547d4fe2f776f47
#
_cell.length_a   1.000
_cell.length_b   1.000
_cell.length_c   1.000
_cell.angle_alpha   90.00
_cell.angle_beta   90.00
_cell.angle_gamma   90.00
#
_symmetry.space_group_name_H-M   'P 1'
#
loop_
_entity.id
_entity.type
_entity.pdbx_description
1 polymer ?
#
loop_
_entity_poly.entity_id
_entity_poly.type
_entity_poly.pdbx_seq_one_letter_code
_entity_poly.pdbx_strand_id
1 'polypeptide(L)'
;MLELRNINIHHSKINLIEDLNLIVKENEIWTFKGPSGKGKTTLLKYILGIKEDAFHYDGNIYLDKIEITNTPSIQRDISMIFQNDFLFPNLSVIENLKLVNRLEKNKPESLLFENNLDYLINRMPSNLSGGELSRILLLRILLLNTKLILLDEPFNGIDKDNKKNIGDFFIKNLINNKKSAILVTHNEDDIYDHKKVIKL
;
A
#
# COMPACT_ATOMS: atom_id res chain seq x y z
N MET A 1 -1.93 7.59 13.04
CA MET A 1 -2.42 6.34 13.71
C MET A 1 -3.77 5.97 13.11
N LEU A 2 -3.91 4.75 12.56
CA LEU A 2 -5.21 4.21 12.10
C LEU A 2 -5.84 3.39 13.22
N GLU A 3 -7.15 3.51 13.39
CA GLU A 3 -7.92 2.65 14.29
C GLU A 3 -9.17 2.13 13.56
N LEU A 4 -9.34 0.81 13.56
CA LEU A 4 -10.50 0.10 13.06
C LEU A 4 -11.30 -0.40 14.27
N ARG A 5 -12.62 -0.12 14.33
CA ARG A 5 -13.50 -0.54 15.40
C ARG A 5 -14.68 -1.31 14.85
N ASN A 6 -14.81 -2.56 15.30
CA ASN A 6 -15.92 -3.46 14.98
C ASN A 6 -16.21 -3.52 13.47
N ILE A 7 -15.16 -3.61 12.65
CA ILE A 7 -15.32 -3.65 11.20
C ILE A 7 -15.91 -5.00 10.79
N ASN A 8 -17.05 -4.93 10.10
CA ASN A 8 -17.73 -6.06 9.49
C ASN A 8 -17.90 -5.78 8.00
N ILE A 9 -17.66 -6.80 7.18
CA ILE A 9 -17.86 -6.75 5.72
C ILE A 9 -18.57 -8.02 5.29
N HIS A 10 -19.74 -7.86 4.68
CA HIS A 10 -20.58 -8.96 4.22
C HIS A 10 -20.84 -8.86 2.72
N HIS A 11 -20.86 -10.02 2.07
CA HIS A 11 -21.33 -10.17 0.68
C HIS A 11 -22.48 -11.16 0.67
N SER A 12 -23.70 -10.68 0.46
CA SER A 12 -24.91 -11.48 0.56
C SER A 12 -25.04 -12.15 1.96
N LYS A 13 -24.94 -13.50 2.01
CA LYS A 13 -24.97 -14.28 3.26
C LYS A 13 -23.58 -14.67 3.78
N ILE A 14 -22.52 -14.22 3.15
CA ILE A 14 -21.15 -14.60 3.48
C ILE A 14 -20.49 -13.47 4.26
N ASN A 15 -20.04 -13.76 5.47
CA ASN A 15 -19.20 -12.85 6.24
C ASN A 15 -17.76 -12.97 5.75
N LEU A 16 -17.22 -11.88 5.23
CA LEU A 16 -15.82 -11.81 4.79
C LEU A 16 -14.91 -11.35 5.92
N ILE A 17 -15.33 -10.35 6.66
CA ILE A 17 -14.65 -9.80 7.83
C ILE A 17 -15.67 -9.71 8.97
N GLU A 18 -15.28 -10.17 10.16
CA GLU A 18 -16.13 -10.15 11.35
C GLU A 18 -15.39 -9.51 12.52
N ASP A 19 -16.03 -8.52 13.13
CA ASP A 19 -15.59 -7.82 14.35
C ASP A 19 -14.08 -7.49 14.39
N LEU A 20 -13.55 -7.00 13.24
CA LEU A 20 -12.14 -6.66 13.17
C LEU A 20 -11.87 -5.36 13.95
N ASN A 21 -11.06 -5.50 14.98
CA ASN A 21 -10.56 -4.40 15.80
C ASN A 21 -9.04 -4.33 15.66
N LEU A 22 -8.51 -3.16 15.27
CA LEU A 22 -7.08 -2.99 15.03
C LEU A 22 -6.64 -1.56 15.29
N ILE A 23 -5.48 -1.39 15.91
CA ILE A 23 -4.79 -0.11 16.03
C ILE A 23 -3.42 -0.22 15.33
N VAL A 24 -3.22 0.55 14.27
CA VAL A 24 -1.93 0.72 13.60
C VAL A 24 -1.32 2.03 14.08
N LYS A 25 -0.24 1.93 14.85
CA LYS A 25 0.49 3.11 15.33
C LYS A 25 1.35 3.71 14.22
N GLU A 26 1.88 4.90 14.48
CA GLU A 26 2.83 5.53 13.56
C GLU A 26 4.08 4.66 13.38
N ASN A 27 4.58 4.61 12.14
CA ASN A 27 5.74 3.82 11.74
C ASN A 27 5.58 2.30 11.95
N GLU A 28 4.35 1.81 12.05
CA GLU A 28 4.08 0.38 12.10
C GLU A 28 3.70 -0.17 10.72
N ILE A 29 4.11 -1.42 10.49
CA ILE A 29 3.73 -2.20 9.31
C ILE A 29 2.96 -3.41 9.80
N TRP A 30 1.71 -3.52 9.38
CA TRP A 30 0.82 -4.64 9.67
C TRP A 30 0.59 -5.49 8.42
N THR A 31 0.44 -6.78 8.61
CA THR A 31 0.14 -7.71 7.52
C THR A 31 -1.22 -8.37 7.73
N PHE A 32 -2.10 -8.28 6.74
CA PHE A 32 -3.31 -9.08 6.65
C PHE A 32 -3.02 -10.29 5.77
N LYS A 33 -3.09 -11.48 6.36
CA LYS A 33 -2.84 -12.73 5.68
C LYS A 33 -4.10 -13.57 5.58
N GLY A 34 -4.29 -14.23 4.45
CA GLY A 34 -5.40 -15.17 4.25
C GLY A 34 -5.49 -15.63 2.81
N PRO A 35 -6.27 -16.67 2.53
CA PRO A 35 -6.49 -17.14 1.17
C PRO A 35 -7.20 -16.10 0.31
N SER A 36 -7.14 -16.27 -1.02
CA SER A 36 -7.89 -15.43 -1.96
C SER A 36 -9.40 -15.52 -1.69
N GLY A 37 -10.11 -14.41 -1.93
CA GLY A 37 -11.55 -14.32 -1.71
C GLY A 37 -12.00 -14.03 -0.27
N LYS A 38 -11.09 -13.92 0.69
CA LYS A 38 -11.39 -13.60 2.10
C LYS A 38 -11.63 -12.11 2.39
N GLY A 39 -11.86 -11.30 1.37
CA GLY A 39 -12.19 -9.87 1.57
C GLY A 39 -11.00 -8.96 1.89
N LYS A 40 -9.74 -9.42 1.76
CA LYS A 40 -8.55 -8.61 2.06
C LYS A 40 -8.50 -7.31 1.24
N THR A 41 -8.61 -7.41 -0.08
CA THR A 41 -8.67 -6.26 -1.00
C THR A 41 -9.88 -5.38 -0.70
N THR A 42 -11.05 -5.98 -0.39
CA THR A 42 -12.27 -5.24 -0.03
C THR A 42 -12.07 -4.44 1.25
N LEU A 43 -11.39 -5.02 2.24
CA LEU A 43 -11.02 -4.33 3.48
C LEU A 43 -10.07 -3.15 3.21
N LEU A 44 -9.03 -3.32 2.38
CA LEU A 44 -8.14 -2.22 2.00
C LEU A 44 -8.89 -1.11 1.28
N LYS A 45 -9.79 -1.46 0.33
CA LYS A 45 -10.64 -0.49 -0.37
C LYS A 45 -11.54 0.26 0.61
N TYR A 46 -12.15 -0.43 1.58
CA TYR A 46 -12.96 0.20 2.62
C TYR A 46 -12.16 1.18 3.48
N ILE A 47 -10.95 0.81 3.90
CA ILE A 47 -10.03 1.70 4.62
C ILE A 47 -9.66 2.91 3.75
N LEU A 48 -9.44 2.72 2.44
CA LEU A 48 -9.17 3.80 1.49
C LEU A 48 -10.38 4.74 1.28
N GLY A 49 -11.60 4.30 1.59
CA GLY A 49 -12.83 5.06 1.36
C GLY A 49 -13.56 4.71 0.07
N ILE A 50 -13.29 3.55 -0.49
CA ILE A 50 -13.99 2.99 -1.64
C ILE A 50 -14.93 1.90 -1.13
N LYS A 51 -16.23 2.10 -1.35
CA LYS A 51 -17.28 1.11 -1.06
C LYS A 51 -17.84 0.61 -2.38
N GLU A 52 -17.94 -0.71 -2.51
CA GLU A 52 -18.53 -1.37 -3.68
C GLU A 52 -19.96 -1.81 -3.31
N ASP A 53 -20.94 -1.57 -4.19
CA ASP A 53 -22.38 -1.79 -3.92
C ASP A 53 -22.73 -3.26 -3.59
N ALA A 54 -21.88 -4.19 -4.01
CA ALA A 54 -22.05 -5.61 -3.72
C ALA A 54 -21.85 -6.00 -2.26
N PHE A 55 -21.25 -5.11 -1.45
CA PHE A 55 -20.89 -5.38 -0.06
C PHE A 55 -21.60 -4.46 0.93
N HIS A 56 -21.90 -4.99 2.09
CA HIS A 56 -22.32 -4.22 3.24
C HIS A 56 -21.15 -4.00 4.20
N TYR A 57 -21.03 -2.79 4.73
CA TYR A 57 -19.91 -2.35 5.55
C TYR A 57 -20.42 -1.75 6.86
N ASP A 58 -19.98 -2.30 7.99
CA ASP A 58 -20.28 -1.79 9.32
C ASP A 58 -18.99 -1.51 10.09
N GLY A 59 -19.12 -0.74 11.18
CA GLY A 59 -18.00 -0.33 12.02
C GLY A 59 -17.45 1.04 11.65
N ASN A 60 -16.45 1.48 12.41
CA ASN A 60 -15.92 2.83 12.32
C ASN A 60 -14.41 2.81 12.03
N ILE A 61 -13.96 3.73 11.19
CA ILE A 61 -12.56 3.94 10.82
C ILE A 61 -12.12 5.31 11.29
N TYR A 62 -11.04 5.36 12.06
CA TYR A 62 -10.44 6.60 12.54
C TYR A 62 -9.01 6.74 12.01
N LEU A 63 -8.64 7.94 11.58
CA LEU A 63 -7.26 8.32 11.28
C LEU A 63 -6.90 9.52 12.14
N ASP A 64 -5.85 9.39 12.97
CA ASP A 64 -5.43 10.39 13.95
C ASP A 64 -6.57 10.88 14.85
N LYS A 65 -7.40 9.94 15.34
CA LYS A 65 -8.58 10.17 16.19
C LYS A 65 -9.75 10.87 15.48
N ILE A 66 -9.63 11.19 14.20
CA ILE A 66 -10.72 11.76 13.39
C ILE A 66 -11.44 10.60 12.71
N GLU A 67 -12.75 10.53 12.85
CA GLU A 67 -13.56 9.54 12.16
C GLU A 67 -13.60 9.83 10.66
N ILE A 68 -13.21 8.83 9.86
CA ILE A 68 -13.16 8.91 8.40
C ILE A 68 -14.06 7.90 7.70
N THR A 69 -14.92 7.20 8.41
CA THR A 69 -15.75 6.11 7.89
C THR A 69 -16.51 6.48 6.63
N ASN A 70 -17.06 7.70 6.58
CA ASN A 70 -17.82 8.22 5.43
C ASN A 70 -17.08 9.32 4.65
N THR A 71 -15.81 9.58 4.97
CA THR A 71 -14.99 10.55 4.24
C THR A 71 -14.61 9.97 2.86
N PRO A 72 -14.77 10.70 1.76
CA PRO A 72 -14.33 10.26 0.43
C PRO A 72 -12.82 9.99 0.38
N SER A 73 -12.41 9.01 -0.44
CA SER A 73 -11.01 8.58 -0.55
C SER A 73 -10.04 9.73 -0.85
N ILE A 74 -10.42 10.68 -1.69
CA ILE A 74 -9.57 11.83 -2.06
C ILE A 74 -9.26 12.78 -0.89
N GLN A 75 -10.05 12.72 0.19
CA GLN A 75 -9.87 13.54 1.40
C GLN A 75 -9.18 12.79 2.53
N ARG A 76 -8.85 11.50 2.32
CA ARG A 76 -8.12 10.69 3.30
C ARG A 76 -6.63 10.82 3.08
N ASP A 77 -5.86 10.96 4.13
CA ASP A 77 -4.39 10.90 4.09
C ASP A 77 -3.88 9.46 3.93
N ILE A 78 -4.49 8.71 3.02
CA ILE A 78 -4.23 7.30 2.74
C ILE A 78 -3.95 7.13 1.25
N SER A 79 -2.95 6.34 0.91
CA SER A 79 -2.67 5.94 -0.46
C SER A 79 -2.66 4.42 -0.58
N MET A 80 -2.86 3.90 -1.79
CA MET A 80 -2.89 2.47 -2.05
C MET A 80 -2.13 2.12 -3.32
N ILE A 81 -1.39 1.00 -3.29
CA ILE A 81 -0.95 0.27 -4.48
C ILE A 81 -1.92 -0.89 -4.65
N PHE A 82 -2.56 -0.95 -5.81
CA PHE A 82 -3.42 -2.07 -6.21
C PHE A 82 -2.56 -3.20 -6.80
N GLN A 83 -3.09 -4.42 -6.77
CA GLN A 83 -2.39 -5.62 -7.30
C GLN A 83 -1.92 -5.46 -8.76
N ASN A 84 -2.67 -4.71 -9.57
CA ASN A 84 -2.36 -4.43 -10.98
C ASN A 84 -2.01 -2.95 -11.21
N ASP A 85 -1.32 -2.33 -10.27
CA ASP A 85 -0.88 -0.93 -10.45
C ASP A 85 0.26 -0.84 -11.48
N PHE A 86 0.33 0.29 -12.18
CA PHE A 86 1.28 0.50 -13.26
C PHE A 86 1.75 1.96 -13.31
N LEU A 87 2.89 2.16 -13.99
CA LEU A 87 3.36 3.48 -14.36
C LEU A 87 2.63 3.96 -15.62
N PHE A 88 2.49 5.27 -15.78
CA PHE A 88 1.97 5.85 -17.01
C PHE A 88 2.92 5.50 -18.17
N PRO A 89 2.47 4.74 -19.19
CA PRO A 89 3.35 4.17 -20.20
C PRO A 89 4.01 5.21 -21.12
N ASN A 90 3.39 6.39 -21.25
CA ASN A 90 3.85 7.49 -22.10
C ASN A 90 4.78 8.47 -21.36
N LEU A 91 5.11 8.20 -20.12
CA LEU A 91 5.98 9.02 -19.28
C LEU A 91 7.21 8.22 -18.86
N SER A 92 8.37 8.87 -18.86
CA SER A 92 9.59 8.30 -18.29
C SER A 92 9.45 8.05 -16.78
N VAL A 93 10.39 7.32 -16.20
CA VAL A 93 10.43 7.07 -14.74
C VAL A 93 10.36 8.37 -13.96
N ILE A 94 11.21 9.35 -14.31
CA ILE A 94 11.25 10.61 -13.57
C ILE A 94 9.94 11.41 -13.70
N GLU A 95 9.32 11.40 -14.85
CA GLU A 95 8.04 12.07 -15.08
C GLU A 95 6.91 11.40 -14.28
N ASN A 96 6.89 10.06 -14.22
CA ASN A 96 5.98 9.30 -13.37
C ASN A 96 6.10 9.66 -11.88
N LEU A 97 7.33 9.84 -11.39
CA LEU A 97 7.59 10.22 -10.00
C LEU A 97 7.21 11.69 -9.75
N LYS A 98 7.49 12.59 -10.69
CA LYS A 98 7.13 14.03 -10.57
C LYS A 98 5.63 14.27 -10.54
N LEU A 99 4.83 13.46 -11.24
CA LEU A 99 3.37 13.58 -11.24
C LEU A 99 2.75 13.51 -9.85
N VAL A 100 3.30 12.69 -8.94
CA VAL A 100 2.76 12.47 -7.60
C VAL A 100 3.41 13.35 -6.54
N ASN A 101 4.52 14.01 -6.86
CA ASN A 101 5.29 14.83 -5.93
C ASN A 101 4.79 16.29 -5.91
N ARG A 102 3.53 16.49 -5.55
CA ARG A 102 2.89 17.82 -5.58
C ARG A 102 3.48 18.83 -4.59
N LEU A 103 4.15 18.37 -3.54
CA LEU A 103 4.64 19.24 -2.46
C LEU A 103 6.15 19.52 -2.52
N GLU A 104 6.85 19.01 -3.53
CA GLU A 104 8.30 19.15 -3.74
C GLU A 104 9.17 18.86 -2.49
N LYS A 105 8.60 18.20 -1.47
CA LYS A 105 9.32 17.89 -0.22
C LYS A 105 10.48 16.92 -0.42
N ASN A 106 10.34 16.00 -1.36
CA ASN A 106 11.39 15.07 -1.75
C ASN A 106 11.69 15.30 -3.22
N LYS A 107 12.96 15.37 -3.58
CA LYS A 107 13.35 15.42 -4.99
C LYS A 107 13.33 14.00 -5.55
N PRO A 108 12.51 13.68 -6.56
CA PRO A 108 12.47 12.35 -7.15
C PRO A 108 13.84 11.86 -7.60
N GLU A 109 14.66 12.76 -8.12
CA GLU A 109 16.04 12.48 -8.55
C GLU A 109 16.91 12.01 -7.37
N SER A 110 16.84 12.70 -6.21
CA SER A 110 17.59 12.30 -5.02
C SER A 110 17.15 10.93 -4.52
N LEU A 111 15.83 10.65 -4.56
CA LEU A 111 15.29 9.36 -4.14
C LEU A 111 15.76 8.21 -5.04
N LEU A 112 15.83 8.45 -6.35
CA LEU A 112 16.40 7.48 -7.30
C LEU A 112 17.88 7.24 -6.99
N PHE A 113 18.66 8.30 -6.80
CA PHE A 113 20.09 8.21 -6.49
C PHE A 113 20.37 7.46 -5.19
N GLU A 114 19.68 7.82 -4.09
CA GLU A 114 19.80 7.17 -2.77
C GLU A 114 19.50 5.66 -2.80
N ASN A 115 18.74 5.23 -3.80
CA ASN A 115 18.32 3.85 -3.98
C ASN A 115 19.06 3.13 -5.15
N ASN A 116 20.09 3.74 -5.73
CA ASN A 116 20.87 3.22 -6.86
C ASN A 116 19.99 2.89 -8.08
N LEU A 117 18.99 3.73 -8.37
CA LEU A 117 18.07 3.60 -9.49
C LEU A 117 18.15 4.80 -10.46
N ASP A 118 19.16 5.66 -10.31
CA ASP A 118 19.40 6.84 -11.13
C ASP A 118 19.60 6.52 -12.61
N TYR A 119 20.13 5.33 -12.92
CA TYR A 119 20.29 4.83 -14.30
C TYR A 119 18.94 4.60 -15.00
N LEU A 120 17.81 4.58 -14.28
CA LEU A 120 16.47 4.42 -14.81
C LEU A 120 15.77 5.74 -15.14
N ILE A 121 16.34 6.88 -14.75
CA ILE A 121 15.68 8.19 -14.71
C ILE A 121 14.93 8.53 -16.01
N ASN A 122 15.53 8.27 -17.17
CA ASN A 122 14.97 8.56 -18.49
C ASN A 122 14.36 7.33 -19.18
N ARG A 123 14.30 6.17 -18.50
CA ARG A 123 13.72 4.97 -19.10
C ARG A 123 12.21 5.04 -19.12
N MET A 124 11.63 4.46 -20.16
CA MET A 124 10.17 4.27 -20.28
C MET A 124 9.76 3.00 -19.51
N PRO A 125 8.54 2.94 -18.98
CA PRO A 125 8.05 1.76 -18.25
C PRO A 125 8.19 0.43 -19.01
N SER A 126 8.00 0.46 -20.33
CA SER A 126 8.15 -0.71 -21.21
C SER A 126 9.57 -1.30 -21.24
N ASN A 127 10.56 -0.52 -20.84
CA ASN A 127 11.98 -0.91 -20.84
C ASN A 127 12.51 -1.30 -19.45
N LEU A 128 11.61 -1.44 -18.47
CA LEU A 128 11.93 -1.85 -17.12
C LEU A 128 11.73 -3.37 -16.97
N SER A 129 12.63 -4.01 -16.23
CA SER A 129 12.36 -5.35 -15.70
C SER A 129 11.25 -5.31 -14.66
N GLY A 130 10.60 -6.46 -14.37
CA GLY A 130 9.54 -6.53 -13.36
C GLY A 130 10.00 -6.04 -11.98
N GLY A 131 11.22 -6.35 -11.57
CA GLY A 131 11.81 -5.88 -10.32
C GLY A 131 12.08 -4.38 -10.32
N GLU A 132 12.55 -3.79 -11.42
CA GLU A 132 12.75 -2.34 -11.56
C GLU A 132 11.40 -1.62 -11.51
N LEU A 133 10.40 -2.11 -12.25
CA LEU A 133 9.05 -1.57 -12.24
C LEU A 133 8.46 -1.54 -10.82
N SER A 134 8.56 -2.65 -10.09
CA SER A 134 8.06 -2.75 -8.70
C SER A 134 8.75 -1.75 -7.78
N ARG A 135 10.08 -1.59 -7.87
CA ARG A 135 10.81 -0.59 -7.07
C ARG A 135 10.36 0.83 -7.38
N ILE A 136 10.17 1.17 -8.65
CA ILE A 136 9.71 2.51 -9.04
C ILE A 136 8.27 2.77 -8.57
N LEU A 137 7.37 1.79 -8.65
CA LEU A 137 6.01 1.89 -8.11
C LEU A 137 6.02 2.14 -6.59
N LEU A 138 6.88 1.42 -5.86
CA LEU A 138 7.05 1.59 -4.42
C LEU A 138 7.64 2.98 -4.08
N LEU A 139 8.61 3.48 -4.86
CA LEU A 139 9.11 4.85 -4.68
C LEU A 139 8.04 5.90 -4.99
N ARG A 140 7.23 5.69 -6.03
CA ARG A 140 6.15 6.59 -6.40
C ARG A 140 5.16 6.81 -5.25
N ILE A 141 4.75 5.74 -4.56
CA ILE A 141 3.82 5.86 -3.43
C ILE A 141 4.46 6.55 -2.22
N LEU A 142 5.76 6.41 -2.02
CA LEU A 142 6.49 7.10 -0.94
C LEU A 142 6.54 8.62 -1.13
N LEU A 143 6.47 9.10 -2.38
CA LEU A 143 6.43 10.53 -2.71
C LEU A 143 5.07 11.17 -2.40
N LEU A 144 4.00 10.38 -2.28
CA LEU A 144 2.70 10.89 -1.87
C LEU A 144 2.76 11.38 -0.42
N ASN A 145 2.15 12.52 -0.14
CA ASN A 145 2.10 13.08 1.20
C ASN A 145 0.98 12.43 2.02
N THR A 146 1.04 11.11 2.18
CA THR A 146 0.06 10.33 2.94
C THR A 146 0.70 9.69 4.16
N LYS A 147 -0.07 9.52 5.23
CA LYS A 147 0.40 8.95 6.50
C LYS A 147 0.38 7.43 6.49
N LEU A 148 -0.58 6.86 5.77
CA LEU A 148 -0.81 5.43 5.69
C LEU A 148 -0.74 4.96 4.24
N ILE A 149 -0.01 3.87 4.03
CA ILE A 149 0.10 3.20 2.74
C ILE A 149 -0.57 1.83 2.83
N LEU A 150 -1.48 1.56 1.90
CA LEU A 150 -2.12 0.27 1.73
C LEU A 150 -1.50 -0.45 0.54
N LEU A 151 -1.18 -1.73 0.69
CA LEU A 151 -0.45 -2.53 -0.28
C LEU A 151 -1.20 -3.83 -0.52
N ASP A 152 -1.75 -3.99 -1.71
CA ASP A 152 -2.48 -5.19 -2.11
C ASP A 152 -1.58 -6.09 -2.95
N GLU A 153 -1.00 -7.11 -2.32
CA GLU A 153 -0.09 -8.09 -2.93
C GLU A 153 1.06 -7.45 -3.75
N PRO A 154 1.80 -6.45 -3.20
CA PRO A 154 2.73 -5.61 -3.97
C PRO A 154 3.95 -6.37 -4.50
N PHE A 155 4.19 -7.59 -4.01
CA PHE A 155 5.31 -8.43 -4.41
C PHE A 155 4.87 -9.62 -5.28
N ASN A 156 3.62 -9.62 -5.74
CA ASN A 156 3.12 -10.67 -6.59
C ASN A 156 3.81 -10.64 -7.97
N GLY A 157 4.15 -11.82 -8.51
CA GLY A 157 4.87 -11.94 -9.79
C GLY A 157 6.37 -11.60 -9.74
N ILE A 158 6.93 -11.30 -8.57
CA ILE A 158 8.37 -11.13 -8.38
C ILE A 158 8.99 -12.48 -7.99
N ASP A 159 10.12 -12.83 -8.61
CA ASP A 159 10.87 -14.04 -8.26
C ASP A 159 11.40 -13.97 -6.81
N LYS A 160 11.65 -15.13 -6.21
CA LYS A 160 12.02 -15.25 -4.79
C LYS A 160 13.29 -14.49 -4.41
N ASP A 161 14.28 -14.48 -5.28
CA ASP A 161 15.58 -13.88 -4.99
C ASP A 161 15.49 -12.35 -4.98
N ASN A 162 14.70 -11.78 -5.89
CA ASN A 162 14.43 -10.36 -5.94
C ASN A 162 13.40 -9.89 -4.88
N LYS A 163 12.49 -10.76 -4.48
CA LYS A 163 11.38 -10.42 -3.57
C LYS A 163 11.88 -9.91 -2.22
N LYS A 164 12.84 -10.62 -1.61
CA LYS A 164 13.45 -10.20 -0.35
C LYS A 164 14.14 -8.84 -0.48
N ASN A 165 14.94 -8.66 -1.53
CA ASN A 165 15.66 -7.42 -1.79
C ASN A 165 14.71 -6.23 -1.98
N ILE A 166 13.59 -6.43 -2.68
CA ILE A 166 12.58 -5.39 -2.90
C ILE A 166 11.80 -5.11 -1.61
N GLY A 167 11.47 -6.14 -0.83
CA GLY A 167 10.84 -6.00 0.47
C GLY A 167 11.70 -5.19 1.44
N ASP A 168 12.96 -5.57 1.61
CA ASP A 168 13.93 -4.86 2.47
C ASP A 168 14.12 -3.40 2.02
N PHE A 169 14.22 -3.18 0.71
CA PHE A 169 14.27 -1.85 0.10
C PHE A 169 13.04 -1.02 0.49
N PHE A 170 11.83 -1.58 0.34
CA PHE A 170 10.60 -0.87 0.64
C PHE A 170 10.47 -0.52 2.12
N ILE A 171 10.72 -1.50 2.98
CA ILE A 171 10.69 -1.33 4.44
C ILE A 171 11.66 -0.23 4.89
N LYS A 172 12.90 -0.25 4.41
CA LYS A 172 13.90 0.79 4.68
C LYS A 172 13.36 2.17 4.32
N ASN A 173 12.75 2.31 3.15
CA ASN A 173 12.20 3.58 2.69
C ASN A 173 10.96 4.01 3.50
N LEU A 174 10.08 3.07 3.89
CA LEU A 174 8.94 3.37 4.78
C LEU A 174 9.42 3.97 6.10
N ILE A 175 10.38 3.31 6.75
CA ILE A 175 10.93 3.74 8.04
C ILE A 175 11.58 5.13 7.92
N ASN A 176 12.42 5.32 6.90
CA ASN A 176 13.10 6.60 6.68
C ASN A 176 12.11 7.75 6.44
N ASN A 177 10.98 7.49 5.79
CA ASN A 177 9.93 8.48 5.52
C ASN A 177 8.86 8.55 6.62
N LYS A 178 9.04 7.83 7.74
CA LYS A 178 8.11 7.82 8.89
C LYS A 178 6.66 7.50 8.48
N LYS A 179 6.47 6.53 7.58
CA LYS A 179 5.15 6.12 7.09
C LYS A 179 4.73 4.79 7.71
N SER A 180 3.44 4.65 7.95
CA SER A 180 2.82 3.39 8.36
C SER A 180 2.30 2.64 7.14
N ALA A 181 2.21 1.32 7.21
CA ALA A 181 1.66 0.53 6.12
C ALA A 181 0.79 -0.63 6.60
N ILE A 182 -0.18 -1.00 5.75
CA ILE A 182 -0.89 -2.27 5.83
C ILE A 182 -0.62 -3.03 4.54
N LEU A 183 -0.03 -4.21 4.68
CA LEU A 183 0.28 -5.13 3.59
C LEU A 183 -0.75 -6.27 3.58
N VAL A 184 -1.31 -6.55 2.44
CA VAL A 184 -2.10 -7.76 2.19
C VAL A 184 -1.26 -8.75 1.40
N THR A 185 -1.20 -9.98 1.87
CA THR A 185 -0.52 -11.08 1.16
C THR A 185 -1.13 -12.44 1.50
N HIS A 186 -0.95 -13.40 0.62
CA HIS A 186 -1.20 -14.82 0.89
C HIS A 186 0.11 -15.60 1.14
N ASN A 187 1.28 -14.96 0.97
CA ASN A 187 2.59 -15.59 1.05
C ASN A 187 3.28 -15.28 2.38
N GLU A 188 3.85 -16.29 3.03
CA GLU A 188 4.62 -16.16 4.28
C GLU A 188 5.89 -15.30 4.09
N ASP A 189 6.54 -15.42 2.94
CA ASP A 189 7.80 -14.72 2.67
C ASP A 189 7.64 -13.20 2.60
N ASP A 190 6.40 -12.68 2.54
CA ASP A 190 6.10 -11.25 2.49
C ASP A 190 5.88 -10.63 3.88
N ILE A 191 5.89 -11.45 4.94
CA ILE A 191 5.61 -10.97 6.29
C ILE A 191 6.86 -10.33 6.87
N TYR A 192 6.78 -9.02 7.11
CA TYR A 192 7.89 -8.26 7.68
C TYR A 192 8.02 -8.43 9.21
N ASP A 193 6.91 -8.37 9.94
CA ASP A 193 6.87 -8.53 11.39
C ASP A 193 5.81 -9.56 11.77
N HIS A 194 6.25 -10.76 12.14
CA HIS A 194 5.34 -11.85 12.53
C HIS A 194 4.49 -11.56 13.79
N LYS A 195 4.82 -10.51 14.56
CA LYS A 195 4.00 -10.06 15.69
C LYS A 195 2.85 -9.15 15.28
N LYS A 196 2.89 -8.63 14.06
CA LYS A 196 1.91 -7.70 13.48
C LYS A 196 1.18 -8.33 12.28
N VAL A 197 0.67 -9.53 12.49
CA VAL A 197 -0.07 -10.28 11.47
C VAL A 197 -1.47 -10.56 11.95
N ILE A 198 -2.45 -10.24 11.11
CA ILE A 198 -3.85 -10.64 11.29
C ILE A 198 -4.17 -11.68 10.22
N LYS A 199 -4.68 -12.83 10.66
CA LYS A 199 -5.18 -13.89 9.77
C LYS A 199 -6.66 -13.64 9.53
N LEU A 200 -7.05 -13.51 8.26
CA LEU A 200 -8.42 -13.31 7.79
C LEU A 200 -8.99 -14.59 7.18
#